data_f97aa393fbdb73fb896792bfa7ff7109
#
_entry.id   f97aa393fbdb73fb896792bfa7ff7109
#
_cell.length_a   1.000
_cell.length_b   1.000
_cell.length_c   1.000
_cell.angle_alpha   90.00
_cell.angle_beta   90.00
_cell.angle_gamma   90.00
#
_symmetry.space_group_name_H-M   'P 1'
#
loop_
_entity.id
_entity.type
_entity.pdbx_description
1 polymer ?
#
loop_
_entity_poly.entity_id
_entity_poly.type
_entity_poly.pdbx_seq_one_letter_code
_entity_poly.pdbx_strand_id
1 'polypeptide(L)'
;MRIVQTFWSAGRNPLEHSFGWLHPEYNLMSWALSCHSLREHYDEVVLYTDTFGKHVLIDTLHLPYTEVNTIFDDFKCLPQHWALAKIMTYSLQTTPFLHVDGDVYLPKPLTTNVIDAELVAQNREIGTSYYRSMMDRILSYPEIYLPEYIQKGLSEKSVASYNMGIFGGSNLQFINDYCNEVFSFININQMNNREVRYSHIDCNVFFEQVIFAVFADNNEKTVENVLGRAMIDEGYMARDFCALKDYDNKAFFHILGGHKRSEGVCNMLEKTLMSKYPDTYLRISRAFPQRHVRLGEESFQEIFDYEMYVAKAFLFIDASSDMQDKALIVLNPWLQLLEEDESYYAAVPSIGKDRIKSIPIKPLALNIITILKKNRGGIIFQFLKKELFNCFSSTILINAETFTNAEMTYLLFHGIIIAKINN
;
A
#
# COMPACT_ATOMS: atom_id res chain seq x y z
N MET A 1 8.28 -10.84 19.52
CA MET A 1 8.35 -11.36 18.13
C MET A 1 9.20 -10.43 17.30
N ARG A 2 10.24 -10.95 16.64
CA ARG A 2 11.09 -10.23 15.69
C ARG A 2 10.35 -10.06 14.37
N ILE A 3 10.24 -8.84 13.86
CA ILE A 3 9.70 -8.57 12.52
C ILE A 3 10.89 -8.35 11.58
N VAL A 4 10.84 -8.94 10.40
CA VAL A 4 11.86 -8.76 9.37
C VAL A 4 11.22 -8.31 8.06
N GLN A 5 11.90 -7.45 7.32
CA GLN A 5 11.52 -7.00 5.99
C GLN A 5 12.70 -7.17 5.03
N THR A 6 12.39 -7.41 3.76
CA THR A 6 13.41 -7.62 2.72
C THR A 6 13.22 -6.62 1.60
N PHE A 7 14.19 -5.73 1.39
CA PHE A 7 14.26 -4.86 0.23
C PHE A 7 15.55 -5.13 -0.55
N TRP A 8 15.43 -5.70 -1.73
CA TRP A 8 16.55 -5.90 -2.64
C TRP A 8 16.35 -5.05 -3.90
N SER A 9 17.24 -4.10 -4.13
CA SER A 9 17.17 -3.21 -5.30
C SER A 9 17.52 -3.91 -6.61
N ALA A 10 18.24 -5.03 -6.54
CA ALA A 10 18.81 -5.72 -7.70
C ALA A 10 19.66 -4.78 -8.59
N GLY A 11 20.40 -3.86 -7.97
CA GLY A 11 21.22 -2.86 -8.64
C GLY A 11 20.45 -1.70 -9.28
N ARG A 12 19.14 -1.57 -9.03
CA ARG A 12 18.29 -0.49 -9.55
C ARG A 12 18.21 0.64 -8.53
N ASN A 13 18.27 1.88 -9.02
CA ASN A 13 18.08 3.04 -8.15
C ASN A 13 16.62 3.15 -7.65
N PRO A 14 16.36 3.08 -6.34
CA PRO A 14 14.99 3.16 -5.81
C PRO A 14 14.30 4.52 -6.04
N LEU A 15 15.04 5.58 -6.34
CA LEU A 15 14.48 6.88 -6.71
C LEU A 15 14.03 6.95 -8.18
N GLU A 16 14.41 5.99 -9.01
CA GLU A 16 14.12 5.96 -10.44
C GLU A 16 13.21 4.77 -10.81
N HIS A 17 13.31 3.67 -10.07
CA HIS A 17 12.60 2.44 -10.37
C HIS A 17 11.37 2.27 -9.46
N SER A 18 10.22 1.97 -10.06
CA SER A 18 8.94 1.90 -9.34
C SER A 18 8.67 0.59 -8.59
N PHE A 19 9.45 -0.47 -8.83
CA PHE A 19 9.26 -1.81 -8.22
C PHE A 19 7.80 -2.31 -8.27
N GLY A 20 7.15 -2.10 -9.41
CA GLY A 20 5.77 -2.52 -9.65
C GLY A 20 4.69 -1.50 -9.27
N TRP A 21 5.05 -0.40 -8.63
CA TRP A 21 4.15 0.71 -8.33
C TRP A 21 3.95 1.62 -9.55
N LEU A 22 2.96 2.51 -9.45
CA LEU A 22 2.68 3.50 -10.49
C LEU A 22 3.90 4.40 -10.74
N HIS A 23 4.57 4.84 -9.66
CA HIS A 23 5.78 5.65 -9.68
C HIS A 23 6.70 5.29 -8.51
N PRO A 24 8.01 5.61 -8.60
CA PRO A 24 8.99 5.29 -7.54
C PRO A 24 8.62 5.82 -6.16
N GLU A 25 8.07 7.04 -6.05
CA GLU A 25 7.69 7.60 -4.76
C GLU A 25 6.62 6.78 -4.04
N TYR A 26 5.67 6.19 -4.76
CA TYR A 26 4.65 5.35 -4.13
C TYR A 26 5.24 4.05 -3.58
N ASN A 27 6.28 3.52 -4.23
CA ASN A 27 7.07 2.44 -3.63
C ASN A 27 7.67 2.87 -2.29
N LEU A 28 8.31 4.04 -2.25
CA LEU A 28 8.93 4.55 -1.02
C LEU A 28 7.88 4.91 0.06
N MET A 29 6.73 5.48 -0.35
CA MET A 29 5.61 5.72 0.57
C MET A 29 5.07 4.42 1.18
N SER A 30 5.03 3.35 0.38
CA SER A 30 4.62 2.03 0.86
C SER A 30 5.57 1.48 1.90
N TRP A 31 6.87 1.47 1.62
CA TRP A 31 7.90 1.05 2.58
C TRP A 31 7.86 1.88 3.86
N ALA A 32 7.65 3.19 3.73
CA ALA A 32 7.52 4.09 4.87
C ALA A 32 6.30 3.75 5.73
N LEU A 33 5.12 3.62 5.13
CA LEU A 33 3.89 3.29 5.86
C LEU A 33 3.99 1.90 6.52
N SER A 34 4.57 0.92 5.82
CA SER A 34 4.81 -0.41 6.37
C SER A 34 5.73 -0.35 7.59
N CYS A 35 6.92 0.22 7.45
CA CYS A 35 7.89 0.31 8.54
C CYS A 35 7.31 1.03 9.75
N HIS A 36 6.67 2.17 9.56
CA HIS A 36 6.08 2.94 10.67
C HIS A 36 4.95 2.16 11.36
N SER A 37 4.03 1.54 10.60
CA SER A 37 2.95 0.75 11.20
C SER A 37 3.47 -0.43 12.03
N LEU A 38 4.55 -1.06 11.58
CA LEU A 38 5.21 -2.13 12.32
C LEU A 38 5.87 -1.62 13.60
N ARG A 39 6.55 -0.47 13.53
CA ARG A 39 7.24 0.15 14.68
C ARG A 39 6.28 0.68 15.76
N GLU A 40 5.01 0.91 15.44
CA GLU A 40 4.00 1.23 16.46
C GLU A 40 3.71 0.06 17.40
N HIS A 41 3.94 -1.18 16.96
CA HIS A 41 3.49 -2.39 17.68
C HIS A 41 4.62 -3.35 18.05
N TYR A 42 5.81 -3.23 17.41
CA TYR A 42 6.92 -4.16 17.60
C TYR A 42 8.22 -3.43 17.92
N ASP A 43 8.88 -3.88 18.97
CA ASP A 43 10.15 -3.29 19.41
C ASP A 43 11.30 -3.58 18.44
N GLU A 44 11.25 -4.72 17.76
CA GLU A 44 12.29 -5.18 16.85
C GLU A 44 11.74 -5.32 15.42
N VAL A 45 12.15 -4.41 14.55
CA VAL A 45 11.83 -4.39 13.11
C VAL A 45 13.14 -4.24 12.34
N VAL A 46 13.53 -5.30 11.64
CA VAL A 46 14.84 -5.45 10.99
C VAL A 46 14.70 -5.40 9.48
N LEU A 47 15.57 -4.64 8.84
CA LEU A 47 15.65 -4.56 7.38
C LEU A 47 16.84 -5.39 6.87
N TYR A 48 16.57 -6.31 5.95
CA TYR A 48 17.56 -6.96 5.11
C TYR A 48 17.54 -6.32 3.73
N THR A 49 18.68 -5.78 3.28
CA THR A 49 18.73 -4.97 2.06
C THR A 49 20.11 -5.01 1.40
N ASP A 50 20.29 -4.21 0.37
CA ASP A 50 21.58 -3.85 -0.24
C ASP A 50 21.94 -2.39 0.09
N THR A 51 23.13 -1.96 -0.34
CA THR A 51 23.62 -0.58 -0.10
C THR A 51 22.69 0.47 -0.70
N PHE A 52 22.07 0.24 -1.88
CA PHE A 52 21.10 1.17 -2.46
C PHE A 52 19.84 1.32 -1.60
N GLY A 53 19.28 0.19 -1.15
CA GLY A 53 18.11 0.20 -0.28
C GLY A 53 18.42 0.88 1.05
N LYS A 54 19.55 0.57 1.68
CA LYS A 54 20.00 1.26 2.89
C LYS A 54 20.11 2.76 2.69
N HIS A 55 20.80 3.18 1.62
CA HIS A 55 20.99 4.61 1.33
C HIS A 55 19.66 5.36 1.23
N VAL A 56 18.66 4.79 0.54
CA VAL A 56 17.38 5.46 0.37
C VAL A 56 16.50 5.33 1.62
N LEU A 57 16.27 4.12 2.12
CA LEU A 57 15.30 3.91 3.20
C LEU A 57 15.82 4.42 4.56
N ILE A 58 17.14 4.33 4.81
CA ILE A 58 17.74 4.69 6.10
C ILE A 58 18.39 6.05 6.05
N ASP A 59 19.36 6.26 5.13
CA ASP A 59 20.18 7.46 5.19
C ASP A 59 19.42 8.70 4.67
N THR A 60 18.48 8.51 3.69
CA THR A 60 17.68 9.59 3.12
C THR A 60 16.32 9.76 3.82
N LEU A 61 15.56 8.67 3.99
CA LEU A 61 14.19 8.73 4.52
C LEU A 61 14.14 8.60 6.04
N HIS A 62 15.21 8.16 6.69
CA HIS A 62 15.30 7.93 8.14
C HIS A 62 14.18 7.02 8.66
N LEU A 63 13.86 5.92 7.93
CA LEU A 63 12.87 4.98 8.41
C LEU A 63 13.36 4.30 9.70
N PRO A 64 12.49 4.12 10.70
CA PRO A 64 12.87 3.75 12.06
C PRO A 64 13.10 2.24 12.25
N TYR A 65 13.80 1.57 11.31
CA TYR A 65 14.25 0.20 11.52
C TYR A 65 15.21 0.12 12.72
N THR A 66 15.13 -0.97 13.48
CA THR A 66 15.99 -1.18 14.66
C THR A 66 17.35 -1.74 14.31
N GLU A 67 17.42 -2.46 13.19
CA GLU A 67 18.64 -3.07 12.67
C GLU A 67 18.57 -3.10 11.15
N VAL A 68 19.72 -2.95 10.47
CA VAL A 68 19.82 -2.96 9.01
C VAL A 68 20.99 -3.84 8.58
N ASN A 69 20.70 -4.84 7.76
CA ASN A 69 21.66 -5.82 7.26
C ASN A 69 21.81 -5.68 5.74
N THR A 70 22.97 -5.23 5.26
CA THR A 70 23.27 -5.06 3.83
C THR A 70 23.89 -6.32 3.23
N ILE A 71 23.14 -7.42 3.28
CA ILE A 71 23.63 -8.73 2.83
C ILE A 71 23.45 -8.98 1.33
N PHE A 72 22.72 -8.11 0.63
CA PHE A 72 22.39 -8.33 -0.79
C PHE A 72 23.31 -7.64 -1.78
N ASP A 73 24.39 -6.99 -1.35
CA ASP A 73 25.36 -6.36 -2.26
C ASP A 73 26.04 -7.38 -3.17
N ASP A 74 26.37 -8.55 -2.63
CA ASP A 74 26.96 -9.67 -3.35
C ASP A 74 25.96 -10.76 -3.74
N PHE A 75 24.66 -10.50 -3.63
CA PHE A 75 23.63 -11.50 -3.90
C PHE A 75 23.52 -11.80 -5.39
N LYS A 76 24.02 -12.97 -5.77
CA LYS A 76 24.04 -13.44 -7.16
C LYS A 76 22.69 -14.06 -7.55
N CYS A 77 21.75 -13.22 -7.91
CA CYS A 77 20.42 -13.63 -8.36
C CYS A 77 20.01 -12.79 -9.58
N LEU A 78 19.27 -13.39 -10.50
CA LEU A 78 18.67 -12.64 -11.59
C LEU A 78 17.55 -11.73 -11.06
N PRO A 79 17.44 -10.46 -11.48
CA PRO A 79 16.45 -9.52 -10.98
C PRO A 79 14.99 -9.98 -11.08
N GLN A 80 14.67 -10.84 -12.06
CA GLN A 80 13.34 -11.43 -12.20
C GLN A 80 13.00 -12.46 -11.13
N HIS A 81 13.99 -13.01 -10.40
CA HIS A 81 13.78 -13.95 -9.29
C HIS A 81 13.89 -13.24 -7.92
N TRP A 82 13.32 -12.06 -7.84
CA TRP A 82 13.44 -11.14 -6.70
C TRP A 82 13.00 -11.76 -5.35
N ALA A 83 12.04 -12.70 -5.36
CA ALA A 83 11.59 -13.34 -4.12
C ALA A 83 12.65 -14.25 -3.49
N LEU A 84 13.72 -14.62 -4.21
CA LEU A 84 14.85 -15.34 -3.60
C LEU A 84 15.55 -14.53 -2.50
N ALA A 85 15.51 -13.20 -2.57
CA ALA A 85 16.01 -12.37 -1.48
C ALA A 85 15.19 -12.57 -0.20
N LYS A 86 13.86 -12.78 -0.31
CA LYS A 86 13.00 -13.12 0.84
C LYS A 86 13.36 -14.49 1.38
N ILE A 87 13.48 -15.50 0.52
CA ILE A 87 13.87 -16.87 0.92
C ILE A 87 15.24 -16.86 1.63
N MET A 88 16.22 -16.10 1.12
CA MET A 88 17.50 -15.90 1.79
C MET A 88 17.31 -15.26 3.19
N THR A 89 16.49 -14.22 3.29
CA THR A 89 16.19 -13.60 4.58
C THR A 89 15.58 -14.61 5.56
N TYR A 90 14.65 -15.46 5.12
CA TYR A 90 14.04 -16.49 5.98
C TYR A 90 15.07 -17.48 6.50
N SER A 91 15.96 -17.95 5.62
CA SER A 91 16.98 -18.94 5.98
C SER A 91 18.04 -18.43 6.98
N LEU A 92 18.19 -17.12 7.09
CA LEU A 92 19.15 -16.48 8.03
C LEU A 92 18.58 -16.28 9.43
N GLN A 93 17.29 -16.55 9.66
CA GLN A 93 16.71 -16.31 10.98
C GLN A 93 17.07 -17.43 11.97
N THR A 94 17.54 -17.03 13.14
CA THR A 94 17.94 -17.93 14.23
C THR A 94 17.02 -17.85 15.45
N THR A 95 16.02 -16.98 15.40
CA THR A 95 15.00 -16.79 16.44
C THR A 95 13.63 -16.69 15.76
N PRO A 96 12.52 -16.99 16.47
CA PRO A 96 11.16 -16.82 15.94
C PRO A 96 10.96 -15.45 15.30
N PHE A 97 10.40 -15.42 14.11
CA PHE A 97 10.24 -14.19 13.32
C PHE A 97 8.96 -14.19 12.52
N LEU A 98 8.52 -13.00 12.11
CA LEU A 98 7.57 -12.79 11.04
C LEU A 98 8.19 -11.86 9.99
N HIS A 99 8.27 -12.32 8.76
CA HIS A 99 8.57 -11.48 7.61
C HIS A 99 7.29 -10.76 7.19
N VAL A 100 7.40 -9.48 6.89
CA VAL A 100 6.29 -8.64 6.43
C VAL A 100 6.72 -7.92 5.16
N ASP A 101 5.93 -8.01 4.09
CA ASP A 101 6.21 -7.32 2.83
C ASP A 101 6.10 -5.80 2.98
N GLY A 102 6.86 -5.05 2.19
CA GLY A 102 6.87 -3.58 2.22
C GLY A 102 5.59 -2.91 1.72
N ASP A 103 4.61 -3.69 1.26
CA ASP A 103 3.28 -3.27 0.83
C ASP A 103 2.16 -3.81 1.74
N VAL A 104 2.55 -4.36 2.88
CA VAL A 104 1.67 -4.75 3.98
C VAL A 104 1.74 -3.71 5.10
N TYR A 105 0.59 -3.30 5.60
CA TYR A 105 0.47 -2.33 6.69
C TYR A 105 -0.36 -2.91 7.83
N LEU A 106 0.14 -2.74 9.05
CA LEU A 106 -0.49 -3.25 10.28
C LEU A 106 -0.89 -2.08 11.21
N PRO A 107 -2.05 -1.46 11.01
CA PRO A 107 -2.53 -0.42 11.93
C PRO A 107 -2.81 -0.93 13.35
N LYS A 108 -2.95 -2.23 13.52
CA LYS A 108 -3.13 -2.91 14.81
C LYS A 108 -2.16 -4.08 14.93
N PRO A 109 -1.77 -4.47 16.15
CA PRO A 109 -0.92 -5.63 16.34
C PRO A 109 -1.61 -6.91 15.89
N LEU A 110 -0.82 -7.88 15.45
CA LEU A 110 -1.31 -9.23 15.16
C LEU A 110 -1.80 -9.91 16.44
N THR A 111 -2.72 -10.85 16.28
CA THR A 111 -3.28 -11.61 17.41
C THR A 111 -2.26 -12.55 18.03
N THR A 112 -2.44 -12.90 19.30
CA THR A 112 -1.57 -13.83 20.03
C THR A 112 -1.44 -15.17 19.31
N ASN A 113 -2.54 -15.70 18.74
CA ASN A 113 -2.51 -16.96 17.98
C ASN A 113 -1.52 -16.92 16.82
N VAL A 114 -1.47 -15.80 16.10
CA VAL A 114 -0.49 -15.60 15.00
C VAL A 114 0.93 -15.47 15.54
N ILE A 115 1.11 -14.71 16.62
CA ILE A 115 2.44 -14.46 17.21
C ILE A 115 3.08 -15.74 17.79
N ASP A 116 2.28 -16.63 18.35
CA ASP A 116 2.74 -17.85 19.04
C ASP A 116 2.74 -19.10 18.13
N ALA A 117 2.31 -18.96 16.88
CA ALA A 117 2.20 -20.09 15.97
C ALA A 117 3.56 -20.64 15.52
N GLU A 118 3.60 -21.96 15.26
CA GLU A 118 4.77 -22.61 14.68
C GLU A 118 5.07 -22.16 13.26
N LEU A 119 4.02 -22.04 12.44
CA LEU A 119 4.08 -21.56 11.06
C LEU A 119 2.94 -20.58 10.82
N VAL A 120 3.26 -19.48 10.15
CA VAL A 120 2.33 -18.40 9.83
C VAL A 120 2.42 -18.07 8.36
N ALA A 121 1.28 -17.84 7.73
CA ALA A 121 1.17 -17.19 6.44
C ALA A 121 0.00 -16.19 6.45
N GLN A 122 -0.04 -15.26 5.50
CA GLN A 122 -1.15 -14.32 5.42
C GLN A 122 -2.48 -15.05 5.29
N ASN A 123 -2.63 -15.90 4.30
CA ASN A 123 -3.79 -16.77 4.09
C ASN A 123 -3.48 -17.85 3.06
N ARG A 124 -4.24 -18.95 3.13
CA ARG A 124 -4.23 -20.00 2.10
C ARG A 124 -5.09 -19.57 0.92
N GLU A 125 -4.63 -19.83 -0.28
CA GLU A 125 -5.31 -19.59 -1.55
C GLU A 125 -5.47 -20.90 -2.31
N ILE A 126 -6.65 -21.16 -2.87
CA ILE A 126 -6.95 -22.40 -3.57
C ILE A 126 -7.63 -22.08 -4.89
N GLY A 127 -7.06 -22.56 -6.00
CA GLY A 127 -7.71 -22.54 -7.31
C GLY A 127 -7.75 -21.19 -8.02
N THR A 128 -6.98 -20.18 -7.59
CA THR A 128 -6.97 -18.88 -8.27
C THR A 128 -6.39 -18.98 -9.68
N SER A 129 -6.92 -18.23 -10.62
CA SER A 129 -6.49 -18.22 -12.04
C SER A 129 -5.02 -17.82 -12.19
N TYR A 130 -4.54 -16.94 -11.30
CA TYR A 130 -3.16 -16.47 -11.30
C TYR A 130 -2.15 -17.62 -11.12
N TYR A 131 -2.31 -18.44 -10.07
CA TYR A 131 -1.42 -19.60 -9.84
C TYR A 131 -1.56 -20.65 -10.91
N ARG A 132 -2.77 -20.88 -11.41
CA ARG A 132 -3.01 -21.82 -12.51
C ARG A 132 -2.26 -21.40 -13.76
N SER A 133 -2.40 -20.14 -14.19
CA SER A 133 -1.69 -19.61 -15.36
C SER A 133 -0.18 -19.65 -15.21
N MET A 134 0.35 -19.44 -14.01
CA MET A 134 1.77 -19.59 -13.72
C MET A 134 2.21 -21.06 -13.83
N MET A 135 1.44 -21.99 -13.25
CA MET A 135 1.74 -23.42 -13.32
C MET A 135 1.69 -23.96 -14.76
N ASP A 136 0.70 -23.56 -15.55
CA ASP A 136 0.61 -23.94 -16.97
C ASP A 136 1.85 -23.48 -17.74
N ARG A 137 2.37 -22.31 -17.40
CA ARG A 137 3.60 -21.77 -17.99
C ARG A 137 4.82 -22.59 -17.58
N ILE A 138 4.98 -22.94 -16.31
CA ILE A 138 6.09 -23.77 -15.83
C ILE A 138 6.04 -25.15 -16.50
N LEU A 139 4.86 -25.78 -16.52
CA LEU A 139 4.64 -27.11 -17.10
C LEU A 139 4.80 -27.14 -18.63
N SER A 140 4.77 -25.98 -19.31
CA SER A 140 5.08 -25.91 -20.75
C SER A 140 6.56 -26.11 -21.08
N TYR A 141 7.43 -26.17 -20.08
CA TYR A 141 8.85 -26.45 -20.19
C TYR A 141 9.19 -27.80 -19.57
N PRO A 142 9.17 -28.90 -20.34
CA PRO A 142 9.40 -30.23 -19.80
C PRO A 142 10.82 -30.45 -19.24
N GLU A 143 11.74 -29.54 -19.54
CA GLU A 143 13.10 -29.55 -19.00
C GLU A 143 13.16 -29.08 -17.53
N ILE A 144 12.14 -28.40 -17.03
CA ILE A 144 12.09 -27.97 -15.64
C ILE A 144 11.84 -29.19 -14.76
N TYR A 145 12.81 -29.51 -13.92
CA TYR A 145 12.68 -30.55 -12.93
C TYR A 145 11.77 -30.07 -11.78
N LEU A 146 10.71 -30.83 -11.52
CA LEU A 146 9.86 -30.65 -10.36
C LEU A 146 10.01 -31.88 -9.44
N PRO A 147 10.25 -31.69 -8.11
CA PRO A 147 10.22 -32.78 -7.15
C PRO A 147 8.93 -33.62 -7.22
N GLU A 148 9.02 -34.91 -6.94
CA GLU A 148 7.86 -35.83 -7.08
C GLU A 148 6.66 -35.41 -6.22
N TYR A 149 6.90 -34.97 -4.99
CA TYR A 149 5.85 -34.51 -4.09
C TYR A 149 5.17 -33.22 -4.61
N ILE A 150 5.92 -32.34 -5.31
CA ILE A 150 5.36 -31.17 -6.00
C ILE A 150 4.49 -31.63 -7.16
N GLN A 151 4.96 -32.57 -7.98
CA GLN A 151 4.16 -33.10 -9.09
C GLN A 151 2.84 -33.76 -8.61
N LYS A 152 2.87 -34.48 -7.50
CA LYS A 152 1.67 -35.07 -6.88
C LYS A 152 0.71 -33.97 -6.40
N GLY A 153 1.19 -32.97 -5.66
CA GLY A 153 0.36 -31.87 -5.16
C GLY A 153 -0.24 -31.02 -6.27
N LEU A 154 0.42 -30.91 -7.43
CA LEU A 154 -0.06 -30.20 -8.61
C LEU A 154 -1.00 -31.00 -9.49
N SER A 155 -1.04 -32.34 -9.35
CA SER A 155 -1.95 -33.20 -10.12
C SER A 155 -3.41 -33.06 -9.68
N GLU A 156 -3.66 -32.41 -8.54
CA GLU A 156 -4.99 -32.05 -8.09
C GLU A 156 -5.58 -30.94 -8.97
N LYS A 157 -6.90 -30.92 -9.13
CA LYS A 157 -7.58 -29.95 -10.02
C LYS A 157 -7.40 -28.48 -9.65
N SER A 158 -6.92 -28.20 -8.45
CA SER A 158 -6.72 -26.85 -7.93
C SER A 158 -5.33 -26.67 -7.33
N VAL A 159 -4.61 -25.65 -7.75
CA VAL A 159 -3.32 -25.28 -7.16
C VAL A 159 -3.58 -24.62 -5.81
N ALA A 160 -2.98 -25.18 -4.76
CA ALA A 160 -2.94 -24.57 -3.44
C ALA A 160 -1.65 -23.72 -3.28
N SER A 161 -1.76 -22.62 -2.61
CA SER A 161 -0.65 -21.71 -2.29
C SER A 161 -0.91 -21.00 -0.96
N TYR A 162 0.10 -20.34 -0.42
CA TYR A 162 -0.05 -19.38 0.67
C TYR A 162 0.40 -18.00 0.22
N ASN A 163 -0.44 -17.01 0.40
CA ASN A 163 0.02 -15.62 0.28
C ASN A 163 1.01 -15.32 1.40
N MET A 164 2.20 -14.84 1.04
CA MET A 164 3.32 -14.60 1.95
C MET A 164 3.61 -13.12 2.15
N GLY A 165 2.60 -12.26 2.06
CA GLY A 165 2.71 -10.88 2.54
C GLY A 165 3.07 -10.79 4.03
N ILE A 166 2.66 -11.80 4.81
CA ILE A 166 3.18 -12.11 6.14
C ILE A 166 3.54 -13.59 6.14
N PHE A 167 4.75 -13.92 6.62
CA PHE A 167 5.26 -15.29 6.68
C PHE A 167 6.26 -15.47 7.82
N GLY A 168 6.27 -16.63 8.45
CA GLY A 168 7.27 -16.98 9.48
C GLY A 168 6.75 -17.96 10.53
N GLY A 169 7.12 -17.73 11.76
CA GLY A 169 6.74 -18.54 12.92
C GLY A 169 7.90 -18.94 13.82
N SER A 170 7.65 -19.89 14.72
CA SER A 170 8.66 -20.39 15.66
C SER A 170 9.35 -21.68 15.22
N ASN A 171 8.81 -22.38 14.22
CA ASN A 171 9.40 -23.64 13.70
C ASN A 171 10.49 -23.35 12.65
N LEU A 172 11.62 -22.83 13.13
CA LEU A 172 12.74 -22.42 12.28
C LEU A 172 13.33 -23.58 11.47
N GLN A 173 13.34 -24.80 12.03
CA GLN A 173 13.84 -25.98 11.33
C GLN A 173 13.02 -26.23 10.06
N PHE A 174 11.70 -26.26 10.17
CA PHE A 174 10.81 -26.46 9.02
C PHE A 174 10.93 -25.34 7.97
N ILE A 175 11.02 -24.07 8.45
CA ILE A 175 11.22 -22.91 7.56
C ILE A 175 12.55 -23.05 6.80
N ASN A 176 13.60 -23.50 7.47
CA ASN A 176 14.92 -23.67 6.85
C ASN A 176 14.91 -24.84 5.84
N ASP A 177 14.24 -25.93 6.17
CA ASP A 177 14.07 -27.07 5.26
C ASP A 177 13.31 -26.63 3.99
N TYR A 178 12.24 -25.86 4.13
CA TYR A 178 11.54 -25.24 3.00
C TYR A 178 12.47 -24.32 2.18
N CYS A 179 13.26 -23.47 2.81
CA CYS A 179 14.22 -22.63 2.08
C CYS A 179 15.22 -23.47 1.27
N ASN A 180 15.69 -24.58 1.83
CA ASN A 180 16.59 -25.52 1.16
C ASN A 180 15.92 -26.19 -0.06
N GLU A 181 14.63 -26.52 0.04
CA GLU A 181 13.85 -27.02 -1.12
C GLU A 181 13.82 -25.98 -2.25
N VAL A 182 13.55 -24.72 -1.92
CA VAL A 182 13.56 -23.64 -2.91
C VAL A 182 14.94 -23.47 -3.55
N PHE A 183 16.02 -23.42 -2.74
CA PHE A 183 17.39 -23.32 -3.29
C PHE A 183 17.76 -24.50 -4.14
N SER A 184 17.35 -25.71 -3.75
CA SER A 184 17.56 -26.93 -4.55
C SER A 184 16.83 -26.85 -5.89
N PHE A 185 15.56 -26.42 -5.92
CA PHE A 185 14.81 -26.19 -7.15
C PHE A 185 15.52 -25.19 -8.08
N ILE A 186 15.94 -24.05 -7.55
CA ILE A 186 16.66 -23.02 -8.33
C ILE A 186 17.97 -23.53 -8.90
N ASN A 187 18.74 -24.29 -8.10
CA ASN A 187 20.05 -24.80 -8.50
C ASN A 187 19.95 -25.95 -9.52
N ILE A 188 19.08 -26.93 -9.30
CA ILE A 188 18.88 -28.07 -10.21
C ILE A 188 18.43 -27.54 -11.58
N ASN A 189 17.52 -26.60 -11.60
CA ASN A 189 17.00 -26.00 -12.82
C ASN A 189 17.88 -24.86 -13.37
N GLN A 190 19.00 -24.51 -12.73
CA GLN A 190 19.88 -23.43 -13.13
C GLN A 190 19.14 -22.11 -13.43
N MET A 191 18.11 -21.80 -12.63
CA MET A 191 17.22 -20.66 -12.87
C MET A 191 17.92 -19.30 -12.85
N ASN A 192 19.11 -19.22 -12.23
CA ASN A 192 19.95 -18.01 -12.23
C ASN A 192 20.94 -17.95 -13.40
N ASN A 193 20.95 -18.93 -14.32
CA ASN A 193 21.76 -18.92 -15.52
C ASN A 193 20.97 -18.32 -16.69
N ARG A 194 21.39 -17.17 -17.21
CA ARG A 194 20.74 -16.46 -18.32
C ARG A 194 20.71 -17.24 -19.64
N GLU A 195 21.62 -18.22 -19.81
CA GLU A 195 21.70 -19.06 -21.01
C GLU A 195 20.61 -20.13 -21.03
N VAL A 196 19.98 -20.41 -19.88
CA VAL A 196 18.88 -21.36 -19.79
C VAL A 196 17.60 -20.74 -20.33
N ARG A 197 16.97 -21.44 -21.28
CA ARG A 197 15.80 -20.95 -22.04
C ARG A 197 14.65 -20.45 -21.18
N TYR A 198 14.40 -21.10 -20.04
CA TYR A 198 13.30 -20.77 -19.14
C TYR A 198 13.69 -19.90 -17.95
N SER A 199 14.94 -19.44 -17.86
CA SER A 199 15.37 -18.58 -16.75
C SER A 199 14.63 -17.24 -16.70
N HIS A 200 14.03 -16.82 -17.83
CA HIS A 200 13.28 -15.57 -17.94
C HIS A 200 11.84 -15.67 -17.39
N ILE A 201 11.36 -16.87 -17.05
CA ILE A 201 9.99 -17.06 -16.52
C ILE A 201 9.92 -16.43 -15.13
N ASP A 202 8.86 -15.64 -14.91
CA ASP A 202 8.51 -15.23 -13.57
C ASP A 202 7.90 -16.41 -12.83
N CYS A 203 8.67 -17.01 -11.95
CA CYS A 203 8.27 -18.11 -11.09
C CYS A 203 8.36 -17.78 -9.59
N ASN A 204 8.44 -16.48 -9.24
CA ASN A 204 8.59 -16.06 -7.85
C ASN A 204 7.52 -16.66 -6.94
N VAL A 205 6.24 -16.51 -7.28
CA VAL A 205 5.15 -17.06 -6.47
C VAL A 205 5.11 -18.59 -6.48
N PHE A 206 5.68 -19.25 -7.50
CA PHE A 206 5.80 -20.70 -7.49
C PHE A 206 6.74 -21.15 -6.39
N PHE A 207 7.99 -20.70 -6.40
CA PHE A 207 8.95 -21.21 -5.43
C PHE A 207 8.72 -20.62 -4.03
N GLU A 208 8.18 -19.42 -3.91
CA GLU A 208 7.85 -18.84 -2.63
C GLU A 208 6.56 -19.41 -2.03
N GLN A 209 5.47 -19.43 -2.79
CA GLN A 209 4.13 -19.63 -2.25
C GLN A 209 3.58 -21.02 -2.50
N VAL A 210 3.77 -21.56 -3.72
CA VAL A 210 3.25 -22.91 -4.08
C VAL A 210 4.13 -24.00 -3.49
N ILE A 211 5.48 -23.89 -3.61
CA ILE A 211 6.38 -24.89 -3.00
C ILE A 211 6.12 -24.97 -1.50
N PHE A 212 5.99 -23.83 -0.80
CA PHE A 212 5.68 -23.85 0.63
C PHE A 212 4.36 -24.57 0.93
N ALA A 213 3.29 -24.29 0.18
CA ALA A 213 1.99 -24.90 0.41
C ALA A 213 2.06 -26.43 0.26
N VAL A 214 2.65 -26.90 -0.84
CA VAL A 214 2.78 -28.34 -1.09
C VAL A 214 3.75 -29.01 -0.10
N PHE A 215 4.84 -28.31 0.28
CA PHE A 215 5.79 -28.82 1.27
C PHE A 215 5.14 -28.93 2.66
N ALA A 216 4.35 -27.94 3.06
CA ALA A 216 3.61 -27.97 4.33
C ALA A 216 2.56 -29.08 4.35
N ASP A 217 1.78 -29.23 3.28
CA ASP A 217 0.77 -30.28 3.15
C ASP A 217 1.41 -31.69 3.15
N ASN A 218 2.51 -31.88 2.40
CA ASN A 218 3.22 -33.15 2.35
C ASN A 218 3.82 -33.57 3.71
N ASN A 219 4.14 -32.60 4.56
CA ASN A 219 4.66 -32.83 5.90
C ASN A 219 3.59 -32.69 7.01
N GLU A 220 2.32 -32.66 6.64
CA GLU A 220 1.15 -32.57 7.55
C GLU A 220 1.27 -31.39 8.55
N LYS A 221 1.80 -30.26 8.09
CA LYS A 221 2.00 -29.05 8.92
C LYS A 221 0.77 -28.15 8.91
N THR A 222 0.38 -27.74 10.09
CA THR A 222 -0.63 -26.69 10.27
C THR A 222 0.02 -25.31 10.13
N VAL A 223 -0.57 -24.46 9.29
CA VAL A 223 -0.14 -23.07 9.08
C VAL A 223 -1.26 -22.15 9.57
N GLU A 224 -0.93 -21.28 10.53
CA GLU A 224 -1.85 -20.26 11.02
C GLU A 224 -2.03 -19.16 9.96
N ASN A 225 -3.28 -18.79 9.70
CA ASN A 225 -3.60 -17.77 8.70
C ASN A 225 -3.94 -16.44 9.39
N VAL A 226 -3.19 -15.40 9.08
CA VAL A 226 -3.46 -14.03 9.60
C VAL A 226 -4.89 -13.60 9.34
N LEU A 227 -5.45 -13.92 8.16
CA LEU A 227 -6.82 -13.60 7.80
C LEU A 227 -7.86 -14.63 8.29
N GLY A 228 -7.43 -15.66 9.01
CA GLY A 228 -8.29 -16.64 9.65
C GLY A 228 -9.10 -17.55 8.71
N ARG A 229 -8.93 -17.42 7.38
CA ARG A 229 -9.67 -18.23 6.39
C ARG A 229 -8.89 -18.46 5.11
N ALA A 230 -9.17 -19.58 4.44
CA ALA A 230 -8.72 -19.80 3.06
C ALA A 230 -9.54 -18.94 2.08
N MET A 231 -8.89 -18.48 1.02
CA MET A 231 -9.53 -17.87 -0.15
C MET A 231 -9.67 -18.92 -1.24
N ILE A 232 -10.87 -19.09 -1.74
CA ILE A 232 -11.20 -20.11 -2.76
C ILE A 232 -11.54 -19.39 -4.06
N ASP A 233 -11.00 -19.87 -5.16
CA ASP A 233 -11.08 -19.26 -6.49
C ASP A 233 -10.65 -17.79 -6.47
N GLU A 234 -11.36 -16.89 -7.15
CA GLU A 234 -11.09 -15.47 -7.19
C GLU A 234 -11.65 -14.72 -5.96
N GLY A 235 -11.65 -15.34 -4.78
CA GLY A 235 -12.24 -14.81 -3.55
C GLY A 235 -11.62 -13.52 -2.99
N TYR A 236 -10.54 -13.04 -3.60
CA TYR A 236 -9.95 -11.74 -3.30
C TYR A 236 -10.79 -10.62 -3.89
N MET A 237 -11.26 -9.77 -3.01
CA MET A 237 -11.79 -8.46 -3.40
C MET A 237 -10.74 -7.40 -3.05
N ALA A 238 -10.21 -6.74 -4.07
CA ALA A 238 -9.21 -5.68 -3.90
C ALA A 238 -9.57 -4.64 -2.83
N ARG A 239 -10.87 -4.28 -2.76
CA ARG A 239 -11.41 -3.38 -1.75
C ARG A 239 -11.18 -3.86 -0.31
N ASP A 240 -11.03 -5.16 -0.10
CA ASP A 240 -10.88 -5.74 1.24
C ASP A 240 -9.48 -5.44 1.81
N PHE A 241 -8.48 -5.27 0.96
CA PHE A 241 -7.08 -5.10 1.33
C PHE A 241 -6.49 -3.75 0.95
N CYS A 242 -7.06 -3.05 -0.05
CA CYS A 242 -6.49 -1.82 -0.60
C CYS A 242 -7.28 -0.56 -0.20
N ALA A 243 -8.36 -0.69 0.55
CA ALA A 243 -9.21 0.45 0.92
C ALA A 243 -8.63 1.23 2.12
N LEU A 244 -7.51 1.91 1.92
CA LEU A 244 -6.76 2.64 2.96
C LEU A 244 -7.57 3.78 3.62
N LYS A 245 -8.72 4.18 3.06
CA LYS A 245 -9.64 5.12 3.71
C LYS A 245 -10.09 4.65 5.11
N ASP A 246 -10.10 3.34 5.35
CA ASP A 246 -10.48 2.74 6.63
C ASP A 246 -9.25 2.37 7.48
N TYR A 247 -8.10 3.03 7.28
CA TYR A 247 -6.82 2.67 7.88
C TYR A 247 -6.89 2.49 9.40
N ASP A 248 -7.52 3.41 10.11
CA ASP A 248 -7.60 3.34 11.58
C ASP A 248 -8.56 2.27 12.10
N ASN A 249 -9.48 1.79 11.28
CA ASN A 249 -10.51 0.83 11.68
C ASN A 249 -10.10 -0.63 11.43
N LYS A 250 -9.28 -0.88 10.41
CA LYS A 250 -8.83 -2.23 10.05
C LYS A 250 -7.51 -2.59 10.73
N ALA A 251 -7.27 -3.88 10.87
CA ALA A 251 -6.03 -4.40 11.46
C ALA A 251 -4.94 -4.69 10.41
N PHE A 252 -5.34 -4.83 9.15
CA PHE A 252 -4.47 -5.36 8.10
C PHE A 252 -4.81 -4.76 6.73
N PHE A 253 -3.75 -4.39 5.99
CA PHE A 253 -3.81 -4.02 4.58
C PHE A 253 -2.68 -4.68 3.81
N HIS A 254 -2.92 -5.01 2.56
CA HIS A 254 -1.92 -5.49 1.63
C HIS A 254 -2.25 -4.97 0.21
N ILE A 255 -1.41 -4.12 -0.35
CA ILE A 255 -1.62 -3.59 -1.69
C ILE A 255 -1.14 -4.61 -2.72
N LEU A 256 -2.04 -5.49 -3.15
CA LEU A 256 -1.72 -6.63 -4.02
C LEU A 256 -1.49 -6.25 -5.48
N GLY A 257 -0.48 -6.83 -6.09
CA GLY A 257 -0.27 -6.93 -7.54
C GLY A 257 -0.56 -5.65 -8.33
N GLY A 258 -1.51 -5.70 -9.25
CA GLY A 258 -1.88 -4.61 -10.15
C GLY A 258 -2.48 -3.38 -9.47
N HIS A 259 -2.98 -3.49 -8.23
CA HIS A 259 -3.52 -2.37 -7.47
C HIS A 259 -2.45 -1.30 -7.14
N LYS A 260 -1.17 -1.69 -7.09
CA LYS A 260 -0.03 -0.77 -6.98
C LYS A 260 0.05 0.26 -8.10
N ARG A 261 -0.62 0.00 -9.23
CA ARG A 261 -0.68 0.89 -10.41
C ARG A 261 -1.98 1.68 -10.52
N SER A 262 -2.89 1.51 -9.58
CA SER A 262 -4.13 2.29 -9.50
C SER A 262 -3.85 3.66 -8.90
N GLU A 263 -4.16 4.73 -9.64
CA GLU A 263 -4.04 6.12 -9.14
C GLU A 263 -4.84 6.33 -7.86
N GLY A 264 -6.05 5.79 -7.78
CA GLY A 264 -6.89 5.89 -6.59
C GLY A 264 -6.26 5.26 -5.35
N VAL A 265 -5.62 4.09 -5.51
CA VAL A 265 -4.90 3.41 -4.41
C VAL A 265 -3.65 4.19 -4.03
N CYS A 266 -2.88 4.65 -5.00
CA CYS A 266 -1.68 5.46 -4.78
C CYS A 266 -2.01 6.78 -4.06
N ASN A 267 -3.07 7.46 -4.47
CA ASN A 267 -3.53 8.69 -3.81
C ASN A 267 -3.99 8.44 -2.37
N MET A 268 -4.65 7.30 -2.08
CA MET A 268 -5.00 6.95 -0.71
C MET A 268 -3.77 6.64 0.14
N LEU A 269 -2.78 5.94 -0.42
CA LEU A 269 -1.50 5.68 0.25
C LEU A 269 -0.79 6.99 0.61
N GLU A 270 -0.68 7.91 -0.35
CA GLU A 270 -0.08 9.22 -0.16
C GLU A 270 -0.77 10.01 0.96
N LYS A 271 -2.12 10.11 0.92
CA LYS A 271 -2.89 10.80 1.95
C LYS A 271 -2.76 10.14 3.32
N THR A 272 -2.74 8.82 3.38
CA THR A 272 -2.56 8.09 4.64
C THR A 272 -1.19 8.38 5.23
N LEU A 273 -0.12 8.27 4.45
CA LEU A 273 1.23 8.55 4.91
C LEU A 273 1.39 10.01 5.35
N MET A 274 0.91 10.95 4.53
CA MET A 274 0.95 12.38 4.84
C MET A 274 0.21 12.70 6.16
N SER A 275 -0.94 12.08 6.37
CA SER A 275 -1.75 12.29 7.58
C SER A 275 -1.12 11.68 8.84
N LYS A 276 -0.49 10.52 8.72
CA LYS A 276 0.04 9.76 9.87
C LYS A 276 1.50 10.11 10.17
N TYR A 277 2.32 10.28 9.13
CA TYR A 277 3.77 10.46 9.24
C TYR A 277 4.26 11.60 8.33
N PRO A 278 3.82 12.84 8.63
CA PRO A 278 4.07 14.02 7.77
C PRO A 278 5.54 14.26 7.48
N ASP A 279 6.42 14.10 8.47
CA ASP A 279 7.85 14.32 8.31
C ASP A 279 8.48 13.33 7.30
N THR A 280 8.03 12.07 7.33
CA THR A 280 8.50 11.06 6.38
C THR A 280 7.95 11.34 4.98
N TYR A 281 6.68 11.73 4.88
CA TYR A 281 6.11 12.18 3.61
C TYR A 281 6.90 13.34 2.99
N LEU A 282 7.25 14.35 3.80
CA LEU A 282 8.05 15.49 3.34
C LEU A 282 9.44 15.07 2.84
N ARG A 283 10.11 14.14 3.54
CA ARG A 283 11.41 13.61 3.09
C ARG A 283 11.29 12.90 1.74
N ILE A 284 10.25 12.06 1.56
CA ILE A 284 9.99 11.42 0.27
C ILE A 284 9.73 12.46 -0.81
N SER A 285 8.85 13.43 -0.55
CA SER A 285 8.54 14.48 -1.52
C SER A 285 9.78 15.27 -1.96
N ARG A 286 10.69 15.60 -1.04
CA ARG A 286 11.95 16.28 -1.32
C ARG A 286 12.93 15.43 -2.15
N ALA A 287 12.86 14.11 -2.05
CA ALA A 287 13.67 13.21 -2.87
C ALA A 287 13.26 13.22 -4.36
N PHE A 288 12.08 13.80 -4.69
CA PHE A 288 11.56 13.91 -6.05
C PHE A 288 11.33 15.36 -6.48
N PRO A 289 12.36 16.21 -6.53
CA PRO A 289 12.22 17.66 -6.73
C PRO A 289 11.62 18.06 -8.08
N GLN A 290 11.65 17.16 -9.07
CA GLN A 290 11.05 17.39 -10.40
C GLN A 290 9.51 17.49 -10.36
N ARG A 291 8.90 17.05 -9.27
CA ARG A 291 7.45 17.03 -9.05
C ARG A 291 6.94 18.21 -8.29
N HIS A 292 7.83 18.99 -7.68
CA HIS A 292 7.44 20.20 -7.01
C HIS A 292 7.25 21.33 -8.02
N VAL A 293 6.13 22.06 -7.92
CA VAL A 293 6.08 23.42 -8.44
C VAL A 293 7.27 24.14 -7.81
N ARG A 294 8.00 24.96 -8.55
CA ARG A 294 9.03 25.83 -7.99
C ARG A 294 8.37 26.92 -7.13
N LEU A 295 7.92 26.50 -5.96
CA LEU A 295 7.39 27.36 -4.92
C LEU A 295 8.56 27.71 -4.01
N GLY A 296 8.58 28.95 -3.49
CA GLY A 296 9.43 29.26 -2.36
C GLY A 296 9.12 28.33 -1.18
N GLU A 297 10.05 28.15 -0.24
CA GLU A 297 9.84 27.23 0.90
C GLU A 297 8.58 27.56 1.70
N GLU A 298 8.25 28.85 1.88
CA GLU A 298 7.03 29.29 2.56
C GLU A 298 5.77 28.79 1.84
N SER A 299 5.69 28.99 0.52
CA SER A 299 4.53 28.53 -0.26
C SER A 299 4.42 27.00 -0.29
N PHE A 300 5.56 26.29 -0.27
CA PHE A 300 5.56 24.83 -0.16
C PHE A 300 4.95 24.40 1.18
N GLN A 301 5.38 25.00 2.30
CA GLN A 301 4.86 24.66 3.63
C GLN A 301 3.37 24.98 3.75
N GLU A 302 2.91 26.12 3.25
CA GLU A 302 1.50 26.48 3.27
C GLU A 302 0.62 25.50 2.46
N ILE A 303 1.06 25.11 1.26
CA ILE A 303 0.34 24.12 0.45
C ILE A 303 0.36 22.76 1.14
N PHE A 304 1.48 22.35 1.72
CA PHE A 304 1.56 21.12 2.49
C PHE A 304 0.61 21.12 3.68
N ASP A 305 0.57 22.20 4.45
CA ASP A 305 -0.37 22.33 5.58
C ASP A 305 -1.81 22.21 5.10
N TYR A 306 -2.11 22.75 3.92
CA TYR A 306 -3.42 22.62 3.31
C TYR A 306 -3.73 21.20 2.89
N GLU A 307 -2.80 20.50 2.24
CA GLU A 307 -2.95 19.09 1.86
C GLU A 307 -3.08 18.18 3.10
N MET A 308 -2.46 18.53 4.22
CA MET A 308 -2.67 17.85 5.51
C MET A 308 -4.14 17.91 5.97
N TYR A 309 -4.81 19.05 5.79
CA TYR A 309 -6.25 19.14 6.09
C TYR A 309 -7.08 18.32 5.09
N VAL A 310 -6.69 18.29 3.82
CA VAL A 310 -7.33 17.45 2.80
C VAL A 310 -7.17 15.97 3.15
N ALA A 311 -5.99 15.53 3.55
CA ALA A 311 -5.74 14.17 3.99
C ALA A 311 -6.61 13.78 5.20
N LYS A 312 -6.93 14.75 6.06
CA LYS A 312 -7.82 14.57 7.22
C LYS A 312 -9.31 14.79 6.92
N ALA A 313 -9.70 14.98 5.66
CA ALA A 313 -11.11 15.23 5.28
C ALA A 313 -12.06 14.13 5.79
N PHE A 314 -11.59 12.89 5.90
CA PHE A 314 -12.38 11.78 6.45
C PHE A 314 -12.76 11.98 7.91
N LEU A 315 -11.99 12.70 8.71
CA LEU A 315 -12.36 13.04 10.08
C LEU A 315 -13.65 13.87 10.16
N PHE A 316 -13.87 14.73 9.15
CA PHE A 316 -15.14 15.47 9.05
C PHE A 316 -16.26 14.55 8.57
N ILE A 317 -16.01 13.71 7.57
CA ILE A 317 -17.03 12.82 6.99
C ILE A 317 -17.53 11.81 8.01
N ASP A 318 -16.64 11.28 8.85
CA ASP A 318 -16.95 10.28 9.87
C ASP A 318 -17.38 10.88 11.23
N ALA A 319 -17.33 12.22 11.35
CA ALA A 319 -17.75 12.92 12.57
C ALA A 319 -19.25 12.83 12.79
N SER A 320 -19.68 12.93 14.04
CA SER A 320 -21.09 13.06 14.38
C SER A 320 -21.67 14.34 13.77
N SER A 321 -22.99 14.35 13.52
CA SER A 321 -23.67 15.52 12.94
C SER A 321 -23.44 16.81 13.76
N ASP A 322 -23.42 16.72 15.09
CA ASP A 322 -23.13 17.86 15.98
C ASP A 322 -21.69 18.40 15.80
N MET A 323 -20.71 17.52 15.60
CA MET A 323 -19.33 17.93 15.33
C MET A 323 -19.20 18.52 13.93
N GLN A 324 -19.84 17.93 12.92
CA GLN A 324 -19.88 18.48 11.58
C GLN A 324 -20.48 19.87 11.55
N ASP A 325 -21.61 20.06 12.22
CA ASP A 325 -22.34 21.34 12.26
C ASP A 325 -21.52 22.50 12.87
N LYS A 326 -20.58 22.18 13.77
CA LYS A 326 -19.67 23.14 14.39
C LYS A 326 -18.38 23.36 13.62
N ALA A 327 -18.10 22.58 12.60
CA ALA A 327 -16.87 22.68 11.81
C ALA A 327 -16.81 23.99 11.04
N LEU A 328 -15.65 24.64 11.02
CA LEU A 328 -15.37 25.79 10.19
C LEU A 328 -14.96 25.33 8.78
N ILE A 329 -15.78 25.66 7.80
CA ILE A 329 -15.49 25.37 6.38
C ILE A 329 -14.80 26.57 5.76
N VAL A 330 -13.65 26.36 5.18
CA VAL A 330 -12.86 27.38 4.49
C VAL A 330 -12.53 26.96 3.07
N LEU A 331 -12.41 27.94 2.19
CA LEU A 331 -11.99 27.72 0.82
C LEU A 331 -10.47 27.55 0.76
N ASN A 332 -10.00 26.69 -0.15
CA ASN A 332 -8.57 26.63 -0.45
C ASN A 332 -8.10 28.01 -0.96
N PRO A 333 -7.13 28.69 -0.31
CA PRO A 333 -6.68 30.02 -0.69
C PRO A 333 -6.02 30.06 -2.08
N TRP A 334 -5.54 28.93 -2.57
CA TRP A 334 -4.87 28.77 -3.86
C TRP A 334 -5.83 28.38 -4.99
N LEU A 335 -7.14 28.26 -4.69
CA LEU A 335 -8.14 27.87 -5.67
C LEU A 335 -8.25 28.92 -6.78
N GLN A 336 -8.11 28.47 -8.01
CA GLN A 336 -8.51 29.22 -9.21
C GLN A 336 -9.72 28.52 -9.83
N LEU A 337 -10.75 29.31 -10.15
CA LEU A 337 -11.87 28.84 -10.96
C LEU A 337 -11.61 29.18 -12.41
N LEU A 338 -11.70 28.19 -13.26
CA LEU A 338 -11.61 28.29 -14.72
C LEU A 338 -12.98 28.03 -15.32
N GLU A 339 -13.33 28.74 -16.36
CA GLU A 339 -14.56 28.55 -17.12
C GLU A 339 -14.18 28.23 -18.56
N GLU A 340 -14.60 27.05 -19.04
CA GLU A 340 -14.36 26.56 -20.40
C GLU A 340 -15.66 25.98 -20.94
N ASP A 341 -16.15 26.43 -22.08
CA ASP A 341 -17.33 25.92 -22.77
C ASP A 341 -18.56 25.72 -21.84
N GLU A 342 -18.91 26.75 -21.08
CA GLU A 342 -20.02 26.75 -20.10
C GLU A 342 -19.81 25.77 -18.91
N SER A 343 -18.63 25.18 -18.78
CA SER A 343 -18.25 24.29 -17.68
C SER A 343 -17.27 24.99 -16.75
N TYR A 344 -17.37 24.70 -15.45
CA TYR A 344 -16.47 25.24 -14.43
C TYR A 344 -15.49 24.19 -13.93
N TYR A 345 -14.25 24.60 -13.77
CA TYR A 345 -13.20 23.76 -13.21
C TYR A 345 -12.53 24.46 -12.04
N ALA A 346 -12.18 23.70 -11.02
CA ALA A 346 -11.34 24.17 -9.92
C ALA A 346 -9.90 23.73 -10.18
N ALA A 347 -8.98 24.66 -10.27
CA ALA A 347 -7.55 24.40 -10.28
C ALA A 347 -6.99 24.66 -8.89
N VAL A 348 -6.40 23.62 -8.26
CA VAL A 348 -5.73 23.72 -6.95
C VAL A 348 -4.31 23.20 -7.06
N PRO A 349 -3.31 23.89 -6.50
CA PRO A 349 -1.94 23.41 -6.48
C PRO A 349 -1.82 22.19 -5.57
N SER A 350 -0.85 21.33 -5.89
CA SER A 350 -0.52 20.12 -5.13
C SER A 350 0.98 19.97 -5.08
N ILE A 351 1.51 19.49 -3.96
CA ILE A 351 2.92 19.11 -3.85
C ILE A 351 3.19 17.71 -4.41
N GLY A 352 2.15 16.97 -4.75
CA GLY A 352 2.25 15.65 -5.39
C GLY A 352 2.67 15.72 -6.87
N LYS A 353 2.51 14.60 -7.56
CA LYS A 353 2.89 14.43 -8.97
C LYS A 353 2.21 15.44 -9.90
N ASP A 354 0.92 15.65 -9.71
CA ASP A 354 0.13 16.60 -10.47
C ASP A 354 0.19 17.95 -9.76
N ARG A 355 1.07 18.81 -10.25
CA ARG A 355 1.36 20.12 -9.66
C ARG A 355 0.13 21.02 -9.55
N ILE A 356 -0.83 20.85 -10.47
CA ILE A 356 -2.12 21.50 -10.48
C ILE A 356 -3.17 20.44 -10.81
N LYS A 357 -4.13 20.26 -9.91
CA LYS A 357 -5.30 19.42 -10.16
C LYS A 357 -6.39 20.28 -10.77
N SER A 358 -6.90 19.90 -11.95
CA SER A 358 -8.09 20.50 -12.56
C SER A 358 -9.28 19.58 -12.33
N ILE A 359 -10.29 20.09 -11.64
CA ILE A 359 -11.40 19.30 -11.10
C ILE A 359 -12.71 19.92 -11.61
N PRO A 360 -13.57 19.15 -12.29
CA PRO A 360 -14.85 19.65 -12.79
C PRO A 360 -15.78 20.06 -11.64
N ILE A 361 -16.45 21.20 -11.76
CA ILE A 361 -17.31 21.77 -10.73
C ILE A 361 -18.75 21.75 -11.19
N LYS A 362 -19.59 21.07 -10.44
CA LYS A 362 -21.03 21.01 -10.64
C LYS A 362 -21.72 22.29 -10.12
N PRO A 363 -22.96 22.60 -10.56
CA PRO A 363 -23.67 23.82 -10.15
C PRO A 363 -23.81 24.00 -8.64
N LEU A 364 -24.08 22.93 -7.89
CA LEU A 364 -24.21 23.00 -6.44
C LEU A 364 -22.85 23.29 -5.78
N ALA A 365 -21.78 22.64 -6.23
CA ALA A 365 -20.42 22.90 -5.77
C ALA A 365 -20.01 24.36 -6.07
N LEU A 366 -20.40 24.90 -7.22
CA LEU A 366 -20.16 26.29 -7.56
C LEU A 366 -20.88 27.27 -6.60
N ASN A 367 -22.10 26.94 -6.18
CA ASN A 367 -22.82 27.72 -5.17
C ASN A 367 -22.09 27.70 -3.83
N ILE A 368 -21.61 26.55 -3.36
CA ILE A 368 -20.81 26.41 -2.14
C ILE A 368 -19.55 27.29 -2.22
N ILE A 369 -18.81 27.19 -3.33
CA ILE A 369 -17.60 28.00 -3.55
C ILE A 369 -17.94 29.50 -3.55
N THR A 370 -19.05 29.88 -4.17
CA THR A 370 -19.48 31.27 -4.25
C THR A 370 -19.83 31.84 -2.87
N ILE A 371 -20.52 31.06 -2.02
CA ILE A 371 -20.81 31.44 -0.64
C ILE A 371 -19.51 31.61 0.15
N LEU A 372 -18.58 30.67 0.00
CA LEU A 372 -17.28 30.71 0.71
C LEU A 372 -16.40 31.87 0.23
N LYS A 373 -16.44 32.25 -1.04
CA LYS A 373 -15.73 33.43 -1.55
C LYS A 373 -16.23 34.73 -0.91
N LYS A 374 -17.50 34.83 -0.59
CA LYS A 374 -18.08 35.98 0.13
C LYS A 374 -17.64 35.99 1.61
N ASN A 375 -17.41 34.82 2.19
CA ASN A 375 -17.04 34.62 3.59
C ASN A 375 -15.55 34.26 3.69
N ARG A 376 -14.63 35.21 3.45
CA ARG A 376 -13.17 34.98 3.35
C ARG A 376 -12.52 34.31 4.55
N GLY A 377 -13.10 34.44 5.73
CA GLY A 377 -12.65 33.78 6.97
C GLY A 377 -13.21 32.36 7.17
N GLY A 378 -14.04 31.89 6.24
CA GLY A 378 -14.79 30.65 6.36
C GLY A 378 -16.17 30.86 7.00
N ILE A 379 -16.95 29.80 7.01
CA ILE A 379 -18.32 29.75 7.56
C ILE A 379 -18.53 28.45 8.34
N ILE A 380 -19.21 28.52 9.47
CA ILE A 380 -19.58 27.32 10.23
C ILE A 380 -20.55 26.48 9.38
N PHE A 381 -20.35 25.17 9.32
CA PHE A 381 -21.09 24.28 8.42
C PHE A 381 -22.61 24.37 8.58
N GLN A 382 -23.11 24.49 9.79
CA GLN A 382 -24.53 24.71 10.06
C GLN A 382 -25.08 25.95 9.33
N PHE A 383 -24.34 27.04 9.32
CA PHE A 383 -24.75 28.27 8.63
C PHE A 383 -24.60 28.13 7.11
N LEU A 384 -23.57 27.44 6.65
CA LEU A 384 -23.40 27.14 5.23
C LEU A 384 -24.59 26.33 4.69
N LYS A 385 -25.02 25.30 5.43
CA LYS A 385 -26.25 24.53 5.09
C LYS A 385 -27.45 25.46 4.97
N LYS A 386 -27.66 26.34 5.92
CA LYS A 386 -28.80 27.28 5.92
C LYS A 386 -28.77 28.23 4.70
N GLU A 387 -27.62 28.77 4.35
CA GLU A 387 -27.48 29.61 3.15
C GLU A 387 -27.76 28.83 1.87
N LEU A 388 -27.28 27.59 1.77
CA LEU A 388 -27.54 26.72 0.62
C LEU A 388 -29.01 26.36 0.48
N PHE A 389 -29.70 26.05 1.59
CA PHE A 389 -31.14 25.74 1.56
C PHE A 389 -31.98 26.93 1.05
N ASN A 390 -31.55 28.14 1.31
CA ASN A 390 -32.20 29.33 0.78
C ASN A 390 -32.05 29.48 -0.76
N CYS A 391 -31.06 28.82 -1.35
CA CYS A 391 -30.82 28.83 -2.79
C CYS A 391 -31.62 27.72 -3.55
N PHE A 392 -32.22 26.76 -2.86
CA PHE A 392 -33.00 25.70 -3.50
C PHE A 392 -34.45 26.11 -3.73
N SER A 393 -34.99 25.74 -4.90
CA SER A 393 -36.42 25.82 -5.16
C SER A 393 -37.17 24.76 -4.35
N SER A 394 -38.41 25.05 -3.97
CA SER A 394 -39.26 24.21 -3.13
C SER A 394 -39.41 22.73 -3.52
N THR A 395 -39.12 22.41 -4.79
CA THR A 395 -39.23 21.04 -5.35
C THR A 395 -38.00 20.15 -5.04
N ILE A 396 -36.88 20.73 -4.65
CA ILE A 396 -35.59 20.00 -4.42
C ILE A 396 -35.33 19.74 -2.94
N LEU A 397 -36.14 20.32 -2.04
CA LEU A 397 -35.92 20.28 -0.59
C LEU A 397 -35.93 18.87 0.04
N ILE A 398 -36.58 17.88 -0.58
CA ILE A 398 -36.74 16.53 0.01
C ILE A 398 -35.41 15.75 0.08
N ASN A 399 -34.44 16.08 -0.77
CA ASN A 399 -33.12 15.42 -0.82
C ASN A 399 -31.95 16.41 -0.66
N ALA A 400 -32.20 17.65 -0.29
CA ALA A 400 -31.21 18.72 -0.28
C ALA A 400 -30.04 18.43 0.69
N GLU A 401 -30.30 17.79 1.83
CA GLU A 401 -29.26 17.42 2.79
C GLU A 401 -28.32 16.34 2.23
N THR A 402 -28.89 15.31 1.62
CA THR A 402 -28.09 14.23 0.99
C THR A 402 -27.22 14.76 -0.15
N PHE A 403 -27.77 15.64 -1.00
CA PHE A 403 -27.01 16.27 -2.09
C PHE A 403 -25.93 17.21 -1.57
N THR A 404 -26.22 18.00 -0.52
CA THR A 404 -25.24 18.89 0.10
C THR A 404 -24.08 18.10 0.68
N ASN A 405 -24.35 17.00 1.40
CA ASN A 405 -23.34 16.15 1.99
C ASN A 405 -22.46 15.47 0.92
N ALA A 406 -23.05 15.02 -0.19
CA ALA A 406 -22.31 14.42 -1.30
C ALA A 406 -21.35 15.43 -1.98
N GLU A 407 -21.83 16.65 -2.25
CA GLU A 407 -20.99 17.70 -2.84
C GLU A 407 -19.93 18.23 -1.83
N MET A 408 -20.25 18.34 -0.56
CA MET A 408 -19.28 18.68 0.47
C MET A 408 -18.15 17.64 0.53
N THR A 409 -18.52 16.34 0.52
CA THR A 409 -17.55 15.24 0.49
C THR A 409 -16.66 15.34 -0.75
N TYR A 410 -17.24 15.61 -1.92
CA TYR A 410 -16.50 15.79 -3.16
C TYR A 410 -15.51 16.96 -3.07
N LEU A 411 -15.95 18.13 -2.61
CA LEU A 411 -15.11 19.31 -2.49
C LEU A 411 -13.98 19.13 -1.46
N LEU A 412 -14.26 18.47 -0.34
CA LEU A 412 -13.28 18.13 0.70
C LEU A 412 -12.24 17.13 0.15
N PHE A 413 -12.70 16.09 -0.53
CA PHE A 413 -11.82 15.05 -1.07
C PHE A 413 -10.81 15.61 -2.08
N HIS A 414 -11.26 16.57 -2.89
CA HIS A 414 -10.41 17.21 -3.90
C HIS A 414 -9.61 18.43 -3.39
N GLY A 415 -9.74 18.77 -2.10
CA GLY A 415 -9.00 19.89 -1.51
C GLY A 415 -9.44 21.26 -2.00
N ILE A 416 -10.65 21.39 -2.54
CA ILE A 416 -11.24 22.67 -2.95
C ILE A 416 -11.66 23.47 -1.70
N ILE A 417 -12.16 22.76 -0.71
CA ILE A 417 -12.47 23.27 0.64
C ILE A 417 -11.81 22.41 1.71
N ILE A 418 -11.65 22.94 2.89
CA ILE A 418 -11.25 22.19 4.07
C ILE A 418 -12.23 22.40 5.23
N ALA A 419 -12.39 21.37 6.07
CA ALA A 419 -13.15 21.47 7.31
C ALA A 419 -12.19 21.48 8.50
N LYS A 420 -12.27 22.52 9.33
CA LYS A 420 -11.53 22.64 10.58
C LYS A 420 -12.48 22.26 11.73
N ILE A 421 -12.24 21.08 12.30
CA ILE A 421 -12.97 20.63 13.49
C ILE A 421 -12.12 21.06 14.69
N ASN A 422 -12.69 21.89 15.56
CA ASN A 422 -12.08 22.18 16.85
C ASN A 422 -12.39 21.01 17.78
N ASN A 423 -11.37 20.31 18.23
CA ASN A 423 -11.49 19.29 19.29
C ASN A 423 -11.89 19.93 20.62
#